data_7bc698dc9b4e21201ee741ccffcc2889
#
_entry.id   7bc698dc9b4e21201ee741ccffcc2889
#
_cell.length_a   1.000
_cell.length_b   1.000
_cell.length_c   1.000
_cell.angle_alpha   90.00
_cell.angle_beta   90.00
_cell.angle_gamma   90.00
#
_symmetry.space_group_name_H-M   'P 1'
#
loop_
_entity.id
_entity.type
_entity.pdbx_description
1 polymer ?
#
loop_
_entity_poly.entity_id
_entity_poly.type
_entity_poly.pdbx_seq_one_letter_code
_entity_poly.pdbx_strand_id
1 'polypeptide(L)'
;DYSSGLNLFSNFKNVVITRTFSKIYGLAGLRVGWGYASKDIINALSRIKPPFNVGRPALFAASAAIRDSAWLNKEIKHVNKWNEILFKEFNKMKIIKNKSFTNFILINFDKLKIKSHKVFRLLANSGILVRKMDVYGIKNSLRITIGKSMENKKLIFRMRRILNV
;
A
#
# COMPACT_ATOMS: atom_id res chain seq x y z
N ASP A 1 -3.04 16.23 -2.76
CA ASP A 1 -1.90 17.11 -3.07
C ASP A 1 -0.58 16.39 -2.78
N TYR A 2 -0.17 15.53 -3.71
CA TYR A 2 1.12 14.87 -3.64
C TYR A 2 2.17 15.67 -4.41
N SER A 3 3.17 16.19 -3.68
CA SER A 3 4.33 16.83 -4.31
C SER A 3 5.35 15.76 -4.73
N SER A 4 5.70 15.75 -6.00
CA SER A 4 6.73 14.83 -6.51
C SER A 4 8.11 15.21 -5.98
N GLY A 5 8.94 14.23 -5.59
CA GLY A 5 10.34 14.44 -5.26
C GLY A 5 11.19 15.05 -6.40
N LEU A 6 10.65 15.11 -7.62
CA LEU A 6 11.30 15.79 -8.76
C LEU A 6 11.54 17.27 -8.48
N ASN A 7 10.64 17.93 -7.73
CA ASN A 7 10.83 19.35 -7.35
C ASN A 7 12.03 19.53 -6.41
N LEU A 8 12.35 18.54 -5.59
CA LEU A 8 13.54 18.55 -4.73
C LEU A 8 14.81 18.30 -5.54
N PHE A 9 14.73 17.44 -6.56
CA PHE A 9 15.88 17.09 -7.39
C PHE A 9 16.45 18.29 -8.15
N SER A 10 15.65 19.23 -8.56
CA SER A 10 16.12 20.47 -9.23
C SER A 10 17.00 21.33 -8.32
N ASN A 11 16.79 21.27 -7.00
CA ASN A 11 17.50 22.09 -6.01
C ASN A 11 18.64 21.35 -5.28
N PHE A 12 18.62 20.01 -5.28
CA PHE A 12 19.58 19.21 -4.50
C PHE A 12 20.14 18.05 -5.31
N LYS A 13 21.46 17.98 -5.45
CA LYS A 13 22.15 16.91 -6.21
C LYS A 13 22.19 15.57 -5.48
N ASN A 14 21.98 15.55 -4.17
CA ASN A 14 22.02 14.35 -3.32
C ASN A 14 20.65 13.67 -3.14
N VAL A 15 19.67 14.00 -3.96
CA VAL A 15 18.32 13.39 -3.93
C VAL A 15 18.30 12.16 -4.83
N VAL A 16 17.73 11.08 -4.32
CA VAL A 16 17.41 9.86 -5.07
C VAL A 16 15.91 9.62 -5.02
N ILE A 17 15.29 9.53 -6.17
CA ILE A 17 13.86 9.24 -6.31
C ILE A 17 13.70 7.79 -6.73
N THR A 18 12.95 7.01 -5.98
CA THR A 18 12.64 5.62 -6.33
C THR A 18 11.16 5.43 -6.59
N ARG A 19 10.83 4.54 -7.52
CA ARG A 19 9.46 4.13 -7.83
C ARG A 19 9.39 2.62 -7.99
N THR A 20 8.23 2.06 -7.73
CA THR A 20 8.02 0.61 -7.79
C THR A 20 6.85 0.26 -8.69
N PHE A 21 6.94 -0.85 -9.38
CA PHE A 21 5.82 -1.46 -10.10
C PHE A 21 5.03 -2.45 -9.23
N SER A 22 5.43 -2.63 -7.96
CA SER A 22 4.84 -3.62 -7.05
C SER A 22 3.43 -3.30 -6.56
N LYS A 23 2.95 -2.08 -6.68
CA LYS A 23 1.65 -1.64 -6.12
C LYS A 23 0.64 -1.43 -7.24
N ILE A 24 0.45 -0.20 -7.67
CA ILE A 24 -0.60 0.20 -8.61
C ILE A 24 -0.51 -0.50 -9.97
N TYR A 25 0.69 -0.87 -10.39
CA TYR A 25 0.91 -1.63 -11.64
C TYR A 25 0.71 -3.14 -11.49
N GLY A 26 0.46 -3.66 -10.28
CA GLY A 26 0.18 -5.08 -10.05
C GLY A 26 1.38 -6.05 -10.21
N LEU A 27 2.61 -5.56 -10.37
CA LEU A 27 3.78 -6.37 -10.72
C LEU A 27 4.66 -6.72 -9.49
N ALA A 28 4.06 -6.91 -8.32
CA ALA A 28 4.81 -7.17 -7.08
C ALA A 28 5.75 -8.39 -7.16
N GLY A 29 5.29 -9.47 -7.82
CA GLY A 29 6.07 -10.71 -7.98
C GLY A 29 7.27 -10.58 -8.92
N LEU A 30 7.27 -9.61 -9.81
CA LEU A 30 8.34 -9.42 -10.81
C LEU A 30 9.55 -8.64 -10.27
N ARG A 31 9.48 -8.09 -9.07
CA ARG A 31 10.58 -7.41 -8.38
C ARG A 31 11.26 -6.31 -9.21
N VAL A 32 10.47 -5.43 -9.83
CA VAL A 32 10.92 -4.36 -10.71
C VAL A 32 10.51 -2.98 -10.18
N GLY A 33 11.40 -2.03 -10.32
CA GLY A 33 11.23 -0.62 -10.02
C GLY A 33 12.27 0.18 -10.77
N TRP A 34 12.29 1.49 -10.58
CA TRP A 34 13.28 2.37 -11.15
C TRP A 34 13.73 3.45 -10.15
N GLY A 35 14.92 3.96 -10.39
CA GLY A 35 15.50 5.06 -9.62
C GLY A 35 15.93 6.20 -10.54
N TYR A 36 15.80 7.43 -10.05
CA TYR A 36 16.27 8.63 -10.70
C TYR A 36 17.14 9.43 -9.73
N ALA A 37 18.35 9.77 -10.15
CA ALA A 37 19.33 10.50 -9.35
C ALA A 37 20.35 11.20 -10.24
N SER A 38 21.30 11.95 -9.64
CA SER A 38 22.42 12.53 -10.36
C SER A 38 23.28 11.43 -11.02
N LYS A 39 23.98 11.79 -12.08
CA LYS A 39 24.83 10.87 -12.84
C LYS A 39 25.86 10.17 -11.96
N ASP A 40 26.45 10.89 -10.99
CA ASP A 40 27.46 10.32 -10.09
C ASP A 40 26.86 9.23 -9.19
N ILE A 41 25.67 9.46 -8.63
CA ILE A 41 24.94 8.48 -7.84
C ILE A 41 24.58 7.26 -8.69
N ILE A 42 24.04 7.46 -9.89
CA ILE A 42 23.69 6.36 -10.81
C ILE A 42 24.92 5.54 -11.19
N ASN A 43 26.06 6.19 -11.47
CA ASN A 43 27.30 5.50 -11.76
C ASN A 43 27.79 4.67 -10.56
N ALA A 44 27.73 5.22 -9.34
CA ALA A 44 28.09 4.48 -8.13
C ALA A 44 27.21 3.25 -7.92
N LEU A 45 25.88 3.41 -8.04
CA LEU A 45 24.92 2.30 -7.96
C LEU A 45 25.14 1.24 -9.05
N SER A 46 25.51 1.66 -10.25
CA SER A 46 25.76 0.74 -11.38
C SER A 46 26.99 -0.14 -11.17
N ARG A 47 28.01 0.33 -10.40
CA ARG A 47 29.20 -0.45 -10.05
C ARG A 47 28.93 -1.59 -9.08
N ILE A 48 27.95 -1.41 -8.17
CA ILE A 48 27.62 -2.41 -7.14
C ILE A 48 26.40 -3.25 -7.49
N LYS A 49 25.68 -2.87 -8.54
CA LYS A 49 24.48 -3.59 -9.01
C LYS A 49 24.90 -4.97 -9.54
N PRO A 50 24.26 -6.08 -9.07
CA PRO A 50 24.49 -7.40 -9.65
C PRO A 50 24.15 -7.43 -11.15
N PRO A 51 24.87 -8.22 -11.95
CA PRO A 51 24.48 -8.47 -13.34
C PRO A 51 23.10 -9.12 -13.37
N PHE A 52 22.30 -8.79 -14.40
CA PHE A 52 20.96 -9.36 -14.60
C PHE A 52 20.01 -9.18 -13.40
N ASN A 53 20.18 -8.12 -12.60
CA ASN A 53 19.35 -7.84 -11.40
C ASN A 53 17.85 -7.70 -11.68
N VAL A 54 17.45 -7.46 -12.93
CA VAL A 54 16.06 -7.46 -13.39
C VAL A 54 15.92 -8.39 -14.59
N GLY A 55 15.07 -9.39 -14.49
CA GLY A 55 14.83 -10.35 -15.58
C GLY A 55 14.10 -9.71 -16.76
N ARG A 56 14.38 -10.19 -17.98
CA ARG A 56 13.72 -9.70 -19.22
C ARG A 56 12.20 -9.71 -19.14
N PRO A 57 11.52 -10.76 -18.63
CA PRO A 57 10.05 -10.74 -18.50
C PRO A 57 9.56 -9.57 -17.64
N ALA A 58 10.27 -9.24 -16.55
CA ALA A 58 9.93 -8.11 -15.68
C ALA A 58 10.05 -6.77 -16.40
N LEU A 59 11.09 -6.59 -17.26
CA LEU A 59 11.28 -5.37 -18.05
C LEU A 59 10.16 -5.21 -19.09
N PHE A 60 9.79 -6.28 -19.80
CA PHE A 60 8.68 -6.24 -20.77
C PHE A 60 7.35 -5.92 -20.08
N ALA A 61 7.05 -6.58 -18.96
CA ALA A 61 5.83 -6.33 -18.19
C ALA A 61 5.78 -4.89 -17.67
N ALA A 62 6.89 -4.37 -17.11
CA ALA A 62 6.96 -2.98 -16.67
C ALA A 62 6.77 -1.97 -17.80
N SER A 63 7.38 -2.23 -18.98
CA SER A 63 7.22 -1.40 -20.17
C SER A 63 5.77 -1.38 -20.69
N ALA A 64 5.08 -2.51 -20.64
CA ALA A 64 3.66 -2.58 -20.99
C ALA A 64 2.79 -1.85 -19.95
N ALA A 65 3.03 -2.11 -18.67
CA ALA A 65 2.24 -1.55 -17.58
C ALA A 65 2.32 -0.02 -17.50
N ILE A 66 3.49 0.59 -17.74
CA ILE A 66 3.64 2.06 -17.70
C ILE A 66 2.87 2.76 -18.83
N ARG A 67 2.58 2.06 -19.93
CA ARG A 67 1.80 2.58 -21.06
C ARG A 67 0.28 2.40 -20.87
N ASP A 68 -0.15 1.57 -19.94
CA ASP A 68 -1.57 1.33 -19.64
C ASP A 68 -2.12 2.39 -18.70
N SER A 69 -2.34 3.59 -19.23
CA SER A 69 -2.93 4.71 -18.48
C SER A 69 -4.39 4.43 -18.09
N ALA A 70 -5.10 3.61 -18.85
CA ALA A 70 -6.49 3.25 -18.54
C ALA A 70 -6.56 2.41 -17.27
N TRP A 71 -5.71 1.39 -17.15
CA TRP A 71 -5.56 0.61 -15.93
C TRP A 71 -5.17 1.50 -14.74
N LEU A 72 -4.13 2.32 -14.90
CA LEU A 72 -3.63 3.19 -13.84
C LEU A 72 -4.74 4.09 -13.28
N ASN A 73 -5.48 4.77 -14.16
CA ASN A 73 -6.59 5.65 -13.77
C ASN A 73 -7.73 4.90 -13.08
N LYS A 74 -8.05 3.70 -13.56
CA LYS A 74 -9.05 2.82 -12.94
C LYS A 74 -8.66 2.45 -11.50
N GLU A 75 -7.41 2.03 -11.29
CA GLU A 75 -6.92 1.63 -9.98
C GLU A 75 -6.83 2.82 -8.99
N ILE A 76 -6.38 4.00 -9.45
CA ILE A 76 -6.40 5.23 -8.64
C ILE A 76 -7.81 5.54 -8.17
N LYS A 77 -8.79 5.55 -9.08
CA LYS A 77 -10.20 5.82 -8.76
C LYS A 77 -10.75 4.78 -7.78
N HIS A 78 -10.42 3.49 -7.98
CA HIS A 78 -10.83 2.40 -7.10
C HIS A 78 -10.29 2.57 -5.68
N VAL A 79 -8.99 2.78 -5.54
CA VAL A 79 -8.34 2.94 -4.24
C VAL A 79 -8.85 4.18 -3.51
N ASN A 80 -8.97 5.32 -4.19
CA ASN A 80 -9.49 6.55 -3.59
C ASN A 80 -10.93 6.37 -3.10
N LYS A 81 -11.81 5.81 -3.93
CA LYS A 81 -13.20 5.51 -3.55
C LYS A 81 -13.27 4.64 -2.30
N TRP A 82 -12.48 3.56 -2.24
CA TRP A 82 -12.53 2.63 -1.11
C TRP A 82 -11.82 3.17 0.14
N ASN A 83 -10.81 4.01 -0.01
CA ASN A 83 -10.25 4.76 1.13
C ASN A 83 -11.32 5.61 1.81
N GLU A 84 -12.12 6.35 1.04
CA GLU A 84 -13.22 7.17 1.59
C GLU A 84 -14.27 6.32 2.31
N ILE A 85 -14.72 5.23 1.66
CA ILE A 85 -15.75 4.36 2.22
C ILE A 85 -15.25 3.71 3.51
N LEU A 86 -14.07 3.11 3.48
CA LEU A 86 -13.50 2.42 4.63
C LEU A 86 -13.19 3.39 5.77
N PHE A 87 -12.68 4.59 5.45
CA PHE A 87 -12.46 5.62 6.46
C PHE A 87 -13.77 6.00 7.17
N LYS A 88 -14.85 6.27 6.42
CA LYS A 88 -16.16 6.60 6.98
C LYS A 88 -16.70 5.48 7.87
N GLU A 89 -16.65 4.23 7.39
CA GLU A 89 -17.16 3.08 8.12
C GLU A 89 -16.37 2.80 9.40
N PHE A 90 -15.03 2.83 9.33
CA PHE A 90 -14.19 2.55 10.49
C PHE A 90 -14.10 3.71 11.49
N ASN A 91 -14.36 4.94 11.02
CA ASN A 91 -14.52 6.08 11.93
C ASN A 91 -15.79 5.95 12.78
N LYS A 92 -16.92 5.50 12.20
CA LYS A 92 -18.14 5.16 12.96
C LYS A 92 -17.86 4.08 14.02
N MET A 93 -17.02 3.12 13.71
CA MET A 93 -16.58 2.05 14.63
C MET A 93 -15.52 2.51 15.64
N LYS A 94 -15.05 3.75 15.57
CA LYS A 94 -13.99 4.35 16.43
C LYS A 94 -12.65 3.60 16.38
N ILE A 95 -12.32 2.97 15.25
CA ILE A 95 -11.09 2.18 15.08
C ILE A 95 -10.09 2.81 14.10
N ILE A 96 -10.38 3.95 13.52
CA ILE A 96 -9.47 4.70 12.65
C ILE A 96 -9.35 6.15 13.13
N LYS A 97 -8.15 6.71 13.06
CA LYS A 97 -7.90 8.11 13.44
C LYS A 97 -7.66 9.00 12.23
N ASN A 98 -6.88 8.50 11.28
CA ASN A 98 -6.39 9.29 10.14
C ASN A 98 -6.81 8.66 8.82
N LYS A 99 -7.12 9.51 7.85
CA LYS A 99 -7.37 9.10 6.47
C LYS A 99 -6.07 8.60 5.86
N SER A 100 -6.14 7.54 5.08
CA SER A 100 -4.99 7.01 4.35
C SER A 100 -4.86 7.64 2.96
N PHE A 101 -3.63 7.83 2.51
CA PHE A 101 -3.28 8.23 1.14
C PHE A 101 -2.60 7.10 0.36
N THR A 102 -2.68 5.87 0.90
CA THR A 102 -2.04 4.68 0.32
C THR A 102 -3.09 3.63 -0.05
N ASN A 103 -2.63 2.49 -0.58
CA ASN A 103 -3.48 1.33 -0.87
C ASN A 103 -3.79 0.45 0.34
N PHE A 104 -3.58 0.95 1.54
CA PHE A 104 -3.94 0.29 2.80
C PHE A 104 -4.38 1.29 3.85
N ILE A 105 -5.07 0.81 4.87
CA ILE A 105 -5.48 1.59 6.04
C ILE A 105 -4.91 0.96 7.31
N LEU A 106 -4.68 1.80 8.30
CA LEU A 106 -4.27 1.40 9.65
C LEU A 106 -5.44 1.60 10.60
N ILE A 107 -5.83 0.53 11.29
CA ILE A 107 -6.86 0.56 12.32
C ILE A 107 -6.26 0.21 13.68
N ASN A 108 -6.79 0.81 14.74
CA ASN A 108 -6.31 0.68 16.10
C ASN A 108 -7.48 0.41 17.06
N PHE A 109 -7.24 -0.44 18.05
CA PHE A 109 -8.26 -0.92 18.99
C PHE A 109 -8.07 -0.41 20.43
N ASP A 110 -7.22 0.60 20.67
CA ASP A 110 -6.93 1.08 22.04
C ASP A 110 -8.16 1.62 22.76
N LYS A 111 -9.11 2.18 22.01
CA LYS A 111 -10.36 2.71 22.55
C LYS A 111 -11.43 1.65 22.77
N LEU A 112 -11.16 0.39 22.45
CA LEU A 112 -12.13 -0.71 22.53
C LEU A 112 -11.69 -1.75 23.57
N LYS A 113 -12.66 -2.47 24.13
CA LYS A 113 -12.38 -3.61 25.02
C LYS A 113 -11.74 -4.78 24.30
N ILE A 114 -12.04 -4.96 22.99
CA ILE A 114 -11.47 -6.01 22.16
C ILE A 114 -10.06 -5.62 21.70
N LYS A 115 -9.13 -6.58 21.71
CA LYS A 115 -7.75 -6.37 21.27
C LYS A 115 -7.51 -6.82 19.82
N SER A 116 -6.55 -6.20 19.15
CA SER A 116 -6.24 -6.47 17.74
C SER A 116 -5.97 -7.93 17.42
N HIS A 117 -5.30 -8.67 18.32
CA HIS A 117 -5.00 -10.10 18.11
C HIS A 117 -6.26 -10.97 18.07
N LYS A 118 -7.30 -10.63 18.84
CA LYS A 118 -8.60 -11.32 18.80
C LYS A 118 -9.33 -11.02 17.49
N VAL A 119 -9.36 -9.75 17.09
CA VAL A 119 -9.95 -9.33 15.80
C VAL A 119 -9.23 -9.99 14.63
N PHE A 120 -7.89 -10.03 14.66
CA PHE A 120 -7.09 -10.72 13.65
C PHE A 120 -7.51 -12.19 13.48
N ARG A 121 -7.66 -12.95 14.59
CA ARG A 121 -8.10 -14.36 14.52
C ARG A 121 -9.52 -14.50 13.97
N LEU A 122 -10.45 -13.68 14.41
CA LEU A 122 -11.84 -13.72 13.94
C LEU A 122 -11.97 -13.39 12.44
N LEU A 123 -11.16 -12.44 11.95
CA LEU A 123 -11.08 -12.13 10.52
C LEU A 123 -10.47 -13.29 9.74
N ALA A 124 -9.35 -13.86 10.22
CA ALA A 124 -8.67 -15.00 9.58
C ALA A 124 -9.60 -16.21 9.48
N ASN A 125 -10.34 -16.55 10.54
CA ASN A 125 -11.36 -17.62 10.53
C ASN A 125 -12.51 -17.35 9.52
N SER A 126 -12.68 -16.11 9.10
CA SER A 126 -13.65 -15.73 8.05
C SER A 126 -13.02 -15.64 6.65
N GLY A 127 -11.75 -16.08 6.50
CA GLY A 127 -11.00 -16.00 5.25
C GLY A 127 -10.56 -14.58 4.88
N ILE A 128 -10.40 -13.68 5.88
CA ILE A 128 -9.91 -12.31 5.68
C ILE A 128 -8.55 -12.17 6.36
N LEU A 129 -7.49 -12.14 5.55
CA LEU A 129 -6.13 -12.00 6.06
C LEU A 129 -5.73 -10.52 6.11
N VAL A 130 -5.30 -10.08 7.27
CA VAL A 130 -4.82 -8.71 7.53
C VAL A 130 -3.43 -8.78 8.15
N ARG A 131 -2.72 -7.65 8.28
CA ARG A 131 -1.37 -7.64 8.83
C ARG A 131 -1.36 -7.11 10.26
N LYS A 132 -0.76 -7.87 11.18
CA LYS A 132 -0.43 -7.37 12.53
C LYS A 132 0.68 -6.33 12.44
N MET A 133 0.61 -5.32 13.30
CA MET A 133 1.56 -4.21 13.26
C MET A 133 2.54 -4.20 14.45
N ASP A 134 2.44 -5.17 15.35
CA ASP A 134 3.29 -5.27 16.53
C ASP A 134 4.79 -5.33 16.19
N VAL A 135 5.15 -6.03 15.12
CA VAL A 135 6.55 -6.13 14.64
C VAL A 135 7.14 -4.78 14.19
N TYR A 136 6.28 -3.78 13.96
CA TYR A 136 6.68 -2.41 13.62
C TYR A 136 6.56 -1.45 14.82
N GLY A 137 6.37 -1.98 16.03
CA GLY A 137 6.18 -1.17 17.25
C GLY A 137 4.80 -0.51 17.37
N ILE A 138 3.89 -0.75 16.42
CA ILE A 138 2.54 -0.16 16.43
C ILE A 138 1.58 -1.13 17.10
N LYS A 139 1.52 -1.05 18.44
CA LYS A 139 0.73 -1.97 19.27
C LYS A 139 -0.76 -1.88 19.00
N ASN A 140 -1.45 -2.99 19.23
CA ASN A 140 -2.92 -3.12 19.19
C ASN A 140 -3.54 -2.61 17.87
N SER A 141 -2.83 -2.79 16.77
CA SER A 141 -3.20 -2.27 15.45
C SER A 141 -3.13 -3.34 14.36
N LEU A 142 -3.95 -3.17 13.34
CA LEU A 142 -3.96 -3.99 12.14
C LEU A 142 -3.86 -3.11 10.89
N ARG A 143 -3.09 -3.56 9.90
CA ARG A 143 -3.02 -2.94 8.58
C ARG A 143 -3.86 -3.76 7.60
N ILE A 144 -4.74 -3.09 6.90
CA ILE A 144 -5.68 -3.69 5.95
C ILE A 144 -5.39 -3.13 4.58
N THR A 145 -5.07 -3.99 3.63
CA THR A 145 -4.92 -3.60 2.22
C THR A 145 -6.31 -3.42 1.61
N ILE A 146 -6.49 -2.38 0.81
CA ILE A 146 -7.71 -2.17 0.03
C ILE A 146 -7.75 -3.23 -1.05
N GLY A 147 -8.75 -4.10 -0.98
CA GLY A 147 -8.99 -5.18 -1.92
C GLY A 147 -10.03 -4.83 -2.98
N LYS A 148 -10.54 -5.85 -3.66
CA LYS A 148 -11.66 -5.71 -4.58
C LYS A 148 -12.93 -5.29 -3.84
N SER A 149 -13.91 -4.74 -4.57
CA SER A 149 -15.15 -4.22 -3.97
C SER A 149 -15.89 -5.25 -3.11
N MET A 150 -15.94 -6.51 -3.53
CA MET A 150 -16.56 -7.59 -2.74
C MET A 150 -15.80 -7.89 -1.45
N GLU A 151 -14.47 -7.89 -1.52
CA GLU A 151 -13.61 -8.15 -0.36
C GLU A 151 -13.75 -7.03 0.68
N ASN A 152 -13.76 -5.78 0.24
CA ASN A 152 -13.95 -4.63 1.12
C ASN A 152 -15.35 -4.62 1.77
N LYS A 153 -16.41 -4.98 1.02
CA LYS A 153 -17.76 -5.14 1.57
C LYS A 153 -17.80 -6.27 2.62
N LYS A 154 -17.21 -7.42 2.32
CA LYS A 154 -17.10 -8.55 3.25
C LYS A 154 -16.37 -8.15 4.52
N LEU A 155 -15.27 -7.40 4.39
CA LEU A 155 -14.50 -6.87 5.53
C LEU A 155 -15.37 -5.97 6.42
N ILE A 156 -16.07 -4.97 5.86
CA ILE A 156 -16.96 -4.08 6.61
C ILE A 156 -18.04 -4.88 7.36
N PHE A 157 -18.70 -5.80 6.68
CA PHE A 157 -19.71 -6.65 7.27
C PHE A 157 -19.17 -7.47 8.46
N ARG A 158 -18.01 -8.10 8.28
CA ARG A 158 -17.37 -8.89 9.35
C ARG A 158 -16.91 -8.02 10.52
N MET A 159 -16.36 -6.86 10.25
CA MET A 159 -15.94 -5.91 11.30
C MET A 159 -17.13 -5.45 12.14
N ARG A 160 -18.25 -5.11 11.51
CA ARG A 160 -19.48 -4.74 12.24
C ARG A 160 -19.93 -5.85 13.19
N ARG A 161 -19.95 -7.10 12.73
CA ARG A 161 -20.32 -8.26 13.57
C ARG A 161 -19.34 -8.51 14.71
N ILE A 162 -18.04 -8.37 14.47
CA ILE A 162 -17.02 -8.56 15.50
C ILE A 162 -17.10 -7.50 16.59
N LEU A 163 -17.47 -6.27 16.22
CA LEU A 163 -17.53 -5.13 17.13
C LEU A 163 -18.94 -4.87 17.69
N ASN A 164 -19.95 -5.63 17.27
CA ASN A 164 -21.37 -5.51 17.65
C ASN A 164 -21.94 -4.11 17.34
N VAL A 165 -21.70 -3.58 16.14
CA VAL A 165 -22.16 -2.27 15.66
C VAL A 165 -22.72 -2.36 14.24
#